data_90e5adb220e7c4ad4b5e454800c037fb
#
_entry.id   90e5adb220e7c4ad4b5e454800c037fb
#
_cell.length_a   1.000
_cell.length_b   1.000
_cell.length_c   1.000
_cell.angle_alpha   90.00
_cell.angle_beta   90.00
_cell.angle_gamma   90.00
#
_symmetry.space_group_name_H-M   'P 1'
#
loop_
_entity.id
_entity.type
_entity.pdbx_description
1 polymer ?
#
loop_
_entity_poly.entity_id
_entity_poly.type
_entity_poly.pdbx_seq_one_letter_code
_entity_poly.pdbx_strand_id
1 'polypeptide(L)'
;MTASIIKSKFFKLLKIALGALFCIALWEIIAIRTNNSYFMPRVSETAEALRTLLRTEGFMKYVFTSLSRVAIGLILGIIFGVILATVCHLVPFSDTFVSPLITVMKATPVAAIILILWFTLSNAELAIFVVFLMVTPIVWQNVYDGFKSISDEMREVCEIFEIPFAKRMRILVLPEIIKYLIPAIITSVGLAWKAEIAAEIMTYSNIGQSIDDFKTLHLDTPSVFAWAVVIVVMSLILESIIKYLLKRIKV
;
A
#
# COMPACT_ATOMS: atom_id res chain seq x y z
N MET A 1 -20.88 8.94 -30.14
CA MET A 1 -20.25 9.05 -28.81
C MET A 1 -19.58 7.77 -28.31
N THR A 2 -20.09 6.58 -28.60
CA THR A 2 -19.54 5.26 -28.19
C THR A 2 -18.21 4.89 -28.87
N ALA A 3 -18.04 5.16 -30.16
CA ALA A 3 -16.83 4.81 -30.91
C ALA A 3 -15.55 5.56 -30.44
N SER A 4 -15.68 6.83 -30.05
CA SER A 4 -14.58 7.65 -29.52
C SER A 4 -14.09 7.15 -28.15
N ILE A 5 -15.01 6.70 -27.28
CA ILE A 5 -14.69 6.17 -25.94
C ILE A 5 -14.01 4.80 -26.06
N ILE A 6 -14.46 3.95 -27.00
CA ILE A 6 -13.84 2.64 -27.26
C ILE A 6 -12.42 2.83 -27.80
N LYS A 7 -12.23 3.76 -28.74
CA LYS A 7 -10.91 4.09 -29.31
C LYS A 7 -9.94 4.60 -28.23
N SER A 8 -10.41 5.48 -27.33
CA SER A 8 -9.61 6.00 -26.21
C SER A 8 -9.19 4.88 -25.22
N LYS A 9 -10.10 3.97 -24.85
CA LYS A 9 -9.77 2.83 -23.98
C LYS A 9 -8.80 1.87 -24.64
N PHE A 10 -8.98 1.58 -25.94
CA PHE A 10 -8.08 0.74 -26.71
C PHE A 10 -6.65 1.33 -26.75
N PHE A 11 -6.49 2.61 -27.06
CA PHE A 11 -5.19 3.28 -27.05
C PHE A 11 -4.54 3.27 -25.66
N LYS A 12 -5.31 3.40 -24.58
CA LYS A 12 -4.79 3.32 -23.22
C LYS A 12 -4.27 1.91 -22.90
N LEU A 13 -5.03 0.87 -23.25
CA LEU A 13 -4.60 -0.53 -23.08
C LEU A 13 -3.36 -0.85 -23.91
N LEU A 14 -3.32 -0.37 -25.16
CA LEU A 14 -2.17 -0.56 -26.06
C LEU A 14 -0.89 0.08 -25.48
N LYS A 15 -0.98 1.29 -24.94
CA LYS A 15 0.16 1.97 -24.28
C LYS A 15 0.66 1.18 -23.06
N ILE A 16 -0.24 0.63 -22.23
CA ILE A 16 0.13 -0.18 -21.07
C ILE A 16 0.80 -1.48 -21.53
N ALA A 17 0.24 -2.14 -22.55
CA ALA A 17 0.80 -3.37 -23.10
C ALA A 17 2.20 -3.15 -23.73
N LEU A 18 2.38 -2.05 -24.47
CA LEU A 18 3.69 -1.67 -25.02
C LEU A 18 4.72 -1.39 -23.94
N GLY A 19 4.32 -0.69 -22.85
CA GLY A 19 5.20 -0.46 -21.69
C GLY A 19 5.60 -1.77 -21.00
N ALA A 20 4.66 -2.68 -20.80
CA ALA A 20 4.94 -3.98 -20.22
C ALA A 20 5.86 -4.82 -21.11
N LEU A 21 5.60 -4.86 -22.43
CA LEU A 21 6.46 -5.55 -23.39
C LEU A 21 7.86 -4.97 -23.41
N PHE A 22 8.01 -3.66 -23.34
CA PHE A 22 9.32 -3.01 -23.26
C PHE A 22 10.10 -3.45 -22.01
N CYS A 23 9.45 -3.48 -20.83
CA CYS A 23 10.08 -3.94 -19.59
C CYS A 23 10.50 -5.43 -19.68
N ILE A 24 9.64 -6.29 -20.23
CA ILE A 24 9.94 -7.72 -20.42
C ILE A 24 11.09 -7.90 -21.42
N ALA A 25 11.09 -7.17 -22.52
CA ALA A 25 12.17 -7.20 -23.51
C ALA A 25 13.51 -6.75 -22.92
N LEU A 26 13.48 -5.68 -22.13
CA LEU A 26 14.68 -5.19 -21.43
C LEU A 26 15.22 -6.24 -20.45
N TRP A 27 14.33 -6.86 -19.66
CA TRP A 27 14.70 -7.96 -18.77
C TRP A 27 15.36 -9.11 -19.55
N GLU A 28 14.72 -9.61 -20.61
CA GLU A 28 15.25 -10.72 -21.41
C GLU A 28 16.60 -10.38 -22.05
N ILE A 29 16.77 -9.16 -22.58
CA ILE A 29 18.06 -8.71 -23.14
C ILE A 29 19.16 -8.74 -22.08
N ILE A 30 18.87 -8.27 -20.86
CA ILE A 30 19.83 -8.29 -19.75
C ILE A 30 20.15 -9.74 -19.36
N ALA A 31 19.15 -10.61 -19.24
CA ALA A 31 19.33 -12.02 -18.90
C ALA A 31 20.20 -12.76 -19.93
N ILE A 32 19.96 -12.52 -21.25
CA ILE A 32 20.77 -13.08 -22.32
C ILE A 32 22.21 -12.57 -22.27
N ARG A 33 22.40 -11.26 -22.00
CA ARG A 33 23.73 -10.66 -21.90
C ARG A 33 24.53 -11.18 -20.72
N THR A 34 23.87 -11.37 -19.57
CA THR A 34 24.46 -11.90 -18.35
C THR A 34 24.83 -13.37 -18.50
N ASN A 35 24.05 -14.12 -19.29
CA ASN A 35 24.20 -15.57 -19.54
C ASN A 35 24.46 -16.39 -18.27
N ASN A 36 23.83 -15.98 -17.16
CA ASN A 36 23.97 -16.61 -15.85
C ASN A 36 22.65 -16.51 -15.09
N SER A 37 21.90 -17.60 -15.01
CA SER A 37 20.59 -17.67 -14.36
C SER A 37 20.64 -17.42 -12.84
N TYR A 38 21.83 -17.57 -12.20
CA TYR A 38 21.99 -17.21 -10.80
C TYR A 38 21.92 -15.71 -10.54
N PHE A 39 22.32 -14.86 -11.50
CA PHE A 39 22.25 -13.42 -11.34
C PHE A 39 20.95 -12.85 -11.94
N MET A 40 20.59 -13.33 -13.13
CA MET A 40 19.43 -12.82 -13.86
C MET A 40 18.79 -13.96 -14.65
N PRO A 41 17.73 -14.61 -14.14
CA PRO A 41 17.04 -15.68 -14.85
C PRO A 41 16.30 -15.13 -16.06
N ARG A 42 16.13 -15.97 -17.08
CA ARG A 42 15.32 -15.65 -18.26
C ARG A 42 13.85 -15.57 -17.90
N VAL A 43 13.11 -14.82 -18.69
CA VAL A 43 11.65 -14.72 -18.52
C VAL A 43 10.98 -16.09 -18.59
N SER A 44 11.45 -17.00 -19.47
CA SER A 44 10.96 -18.37 -19.57
C SER A 44 11.19 -19.20 -18.31
N GLU A 45 12.40 -19.13 -17.72
CA GLU A 45 12.76 -19.82 -16.48
C GLU A 45 11.90 -19.33 -15.30
N THR A 46 11.73 -18.02 -15.19
CA THR A 46 10.85 -17.41 -14.18
C THR A 46 9.38 -17.79 -14.37
N ALA A 47 8.91 -17.88 -15.61
CA ALA A 47 7.54 -18.31 -15.89
C ALA A 47 7.29 -19.78 -15.52
N GLU A 48 8.25 -20.67 -15.73
CA GLU A 48 8.18 -22.07 -15.32
C GLU A 48 8.22 -22.20 -13.79
N ALA A 49 9.13 -21.46 -13.13
CA ALA A 49 9.20 -21.38 -11.69
C ALA A 49 7.89 -20.84 -11.09
N LEU A 50 7.30 -19.79 -11.68
CA LEU A 50 6.00 -19.27 -11.28
C LEU A 50 4.89 -20.30 -11.38
N ARG A 51 4.85 -21.08 -12.48
CA ARG A 51 3.86 -22.14 -12.66
C ARG A 51 4.00 -23.23 -11.58
N THR A 52 5.22 -23.58 -11.21
CA THR A 52 5.52 -24.54 -10.15
C THR A 52 5.11 -23.98 -8.79
N LEU A 53 5.50 -22.74 -8.50
CA LEU A 53 5.18 -22.03 -7.26
C LEU A 53 3.66 -21.96 -7.00
N LEU A 54 2.87 -21.62 -8.01
CA LEU A 54 1.40 -21.54 -7.91
C LEU A 54 0.74 -22.90 -7.59
N ARG A 55 1.44 -24.03 -7.84
CA ARG A 55 0.96 -25.38 -7.55
C ARG A 55 1.50 -25.96 -6.25
N THR A 56 2.45 -25.25 -5.61
CA THR A 56 3.06 -25.70 -4.37
C THR A 56 2.04 -25.67 -3.23
N GLU A 57 1.99 -26.73 -2.46
CA GLU A 57 1.18 -26.77 -1.24
C GLU A 57 1.62 -25.65 -0.28
N GLY A 58 0.64 -24.91 0.23
CA GLY A 58 0.90 -23.77 1.12
C GLY A 58 1.01 -22.42 0.45
N PHE A 59 1.15 -22.30 -0.88
CA PHE A 59 1.20 -21.01 -1.59
C PHE A 59 0.05 -20.08 -1.19
N MET A 60 -1.18 -20.58 -1.29
CA MET A 60 -2.38 -19.78 -0.92
C MET A 60 -2.39 -19.41 0.56
N LYS A 61 -1.90 -20.28 1.43
CA LYS A 61 -1.78 -19.99 2.88
C LYS A 61 -0.83 -18.81 3.10
N TYR A 62 0.34 -18.80 2.45
CA TYR A 62 1.28 -17.69 2.55
C TYR A 62 0.63 -16.38 2.09
N VAL A 63 0.03 -16.36 0.91
CA VAL A 63 -0.62 -15.17 0.36
C VAL A 63 -1.75 -14.67 1.28
N PHE A 64 -2.64 -15.54 1.75
CA PHE A 64 -3.74 -15.13 2.63
C PHE A 64 -3.25 -14.65 4.00
N THR A 65 -2.21 -15.26 4.54
CA THR A 65 -1.62 -14.81 5.81
C THR A 65 -1.07 -13.40 5.68
N SER A 66 -0.25 -13.12 4.65
CA SER A 66 0.28 -11.77 4.41
C SER A 66 -0.84 -10.76 4.14
N LEU A 67 -1.84 -11.12 3.33
CA LEU A 67 -3.00 -10.25 3.08
C LEU A 67 -3.77 -9.91 4.35
N SER A 68 -3.95 -10.87 5.26
CA SER A 68 -4.64 -10.63 6.54
C SER A 68 -3.88 -9.66 7.43
N ARG A 69 -2.56 -9.78 7.51
CA ARG A 69 -1.69 -8.87 8.26
C ARG A 69 -1.75 -7.45 7.69
N VAL A 70 -1.65 -7.32 6.35
CA VAL A 70 -1.81 -6.04 5.65
C VAL A 70 -3.18 -5.42 5.97
N ALA A 71 -4.26 -6.20 5.88
CA ALA A 71 -5.61 -5.70 6.15
C ALA A 71 -5.77 -5.18 7.58
N ILE A 72 -5.26 -5.94 8.57
CA ILE A 72 -5.32 -5.53 9.98
C ILE A 72 -4.50 -4.25 10.20
N GLY A 73 -3.24 -4.22 9.77
CA GLY A 73 -2.36 -3.06 9.93
C GLY A 73 -2.89 -1.81 9.21
N LEU A 74 -3.46 -2.00 8.00
CA LEU A 74 -4.09 -0.93 7.21
C LEU A 74 -5.32 -0.34 7.94
N ILE A 75 -6.22 -1.20 8.43
CA ILE A 75 -7.42 -0.77 9.16
C ILE A 75 -7.02 -0.01 10.43
N LEU A 76 -6.09 -0.56 11.22
CA LEU A 76 -5.58 0.10 12.42
C LEU A 76 -4.94 1.45 12.10
N GLY A 77 -4.11 1.51 11.05
CA GLY A 77 -3.44 2.75 10.61
C GLY A 77 -4.43 3.81 10.13
N ILE A 78 -5.47 3.41 9.40
CA ILE A 78 -6.54 4.32 8.96
C ILE A 78 -7.30 4.87 10.17
N ILE A 79 -7.78 3.99 11.06
CA ILE A 79 -8.56 4.40 12.24
C ILE A 79 -7.74 5.36 13.10
N PHE A 80 -6.51 4.98 13.42
CA PHE A 80 -5.65 5.78 14.29
C PHE A 80 -5.24 7.11 13.64
N GLY A 81 -4.93 7.11 12.34
CA GLY A 81 -4.63 8.33 11.58
C GLY A 81 -5.80 9.30 11.55
N VAL A 82 -7.04 8.82 11.33
CA VAL A 82 -8.25 9.65 11.38
C VAL A 82 -8.50 10.20 12.79
N ILE A 83 -8.36 9.37 13.83
CA ILE A 83 -8.52 9.80 15.22
C ILE A 83 -7.52 10.91 15.56
N LEU A 84 -6.23 10.70 15.28
CA LEU A 84 -5.19 11.69 15.54
C LEU A 84 -5.44 13.01 14.80
N ALA A 85 -5.81 12.96 13.53
CA ALA A 85 -6.12 14.14 12.73
C ALA A 85 -7.33 14.90 13.32
N THR A 86 -8.36 14.16 13.73
CA THR A 86 -9.56 14.76 14.35
C THR A 86 -9.21 15.40 15.69
N VAL A 87 -8.40 14.76 16.52
CA VAL A 87 -7.92 15.34 17.80
C VAL A 87 -7.13 16.62 17.54
N CYS A 88 -6.22 16.63 16.56
CA CYS A 88 -5.46 17.82 16.19
C CYS A 88 -6.34 18.97 15.67
N HIS A 89 -7.45 18.64 15.01
CA HIS A 89 -8.41 19.65 14.57
C HIS A 89 -9.24 20.24 15.72
N LEU A 90 -9.70 19.39 16.65
CA LEU A 90 -10.58 19.82 17.76
C LEU A 90 -9.80 20.48 18.91
N VAL A 91 -8.54 20.09 19.10
CA VAL A 91 -7.66 20.57 20.18
C VAL A 91 -6.39 21.15 19.57
N PRO A 92 -6.35 22.44 19.21
CA PRO A 92 -5.22 23.03 18.46
C PRO A 92 -3.85 22.83 19.10
N PHE A 93 -3.78 22.77 20.44
CA PHE A 93 -2.53 22.52 21.16
C PHE A 93 -1.96 21.11 20.94
N SER A 94 -2.81 20.13 20.60
CA SER A 94 -2.37 18.75 20.36
C SER A 94 -1.50 18.61 19.10
N ASP A 95 -1.66 19.47 18.09
CA ASP A 95 -0.83 19.50 16.90
C ASP A 95 0.66 19.70 17.21
N THR A 96 0.98 20.47 18.25
CA THR A 96 2.36 20.72 18.71
C THR A 96 3.07 19.41 19.10
N PHE A 97 2.35 18.40 19.58
CA PHE A 97 2.92 17.11 19.97
C PHE A 97 2.80 16.06 18.87
N VAL A 98 1.66 16.03 18.15
CA VAL A 98 1.38 15.00 17.17
C VAL A 98 2.21 15.24 15.88
N SER A 99 2.35 16.47 15.42
CA SER A 99 3.05 16.78 14.18
C SER A 99 4.54 16.36 14.19
N PRO A 100 5.33 16.61 15.25
CA PRO A 100 6.69 16.06 15.35
C PRO A 100 6.73 14.54 15.36
N LEU A 101 5.81 13.87 16.07
CA LEU A 101 5.72 12.42 16.12
C LEU A 101 5.50 11.84 14.71
N ILE A 102 4.53 12.38 13.98
CA ILE A 102 4.25 12.00 12.59
C ILE A 102 5.47 12.24 11.68
N THR A 103 6.18 13.35 11.90
CA THR A 103 7.40 13.67 11.14
C THR A 103 8.49 12.61 11.40
N VAL A 104 8.70 12.21 12.64
CA VAL A 104 9.63 11.15 13.00
C VAL A 104 9.22 9.82 12.36
N MET A 105 7.93 9.44 12.44
CA MET A 105 7.43 8.21 11.81
C MET A 105 7.71 8.19 10.29
N LYS A 106 7.51 9.32 9.60
CA LYS A 106 7.77 9.46 8.15
C LYS A 106 9.25 9.41 7.81
N ALA A 107 10.10 9.94 8.67
CA ALA A 107 11.54 10.01 8.46
C ALA A 107 12.27 8.70 8.81
N THR A 108 11.67 7.84 9.63
CA THR A 108 12.33 6.63 10.11
C THR A 108 12.34 5.55 9.02
N PRO A 109 13.50 5.00 8.65
CA PRO A 109 13.60 3.91 7.70
C PRO A 109 12.86 2.65 8.20
N VAL A 110 12.01 2.07 7.34
CA VAL A 110 11.23 0.85 7.68
C VAL A 110 12.12 -0.27 8.21
N ALA A 111 13.26 -0.50 7.56
CA ALA A 111 14.21 -1.53 7.96
C ALA A 111 14.74 -1.33 9.39
N ALA A 112 15.00 -0.09 9.80
CA ALA A 112 15.43 0.20 11.17
C ALA A 112 14.34 -0.14 12.20
N ILE A 113 13.08 0.19 11.89
CA ILE A 113 11.94 -0.15 12.76
C ILE A 113 11.81 -1.67 12.91
N ILE A 114 11.89 -2.41 11.81
CA ILE A 114 11.82 -3.88 11.82
C ILE A 114 12.90 -4.46 12.73
N LEU A 115 14.16 -4.04 12.55
CA LEU A 115 15.28 -4.56 13.35
C LEU A 115 15.15 -4.26 14.84
N ILE A 116 14.67 -3.06 15.21
CA ILE A 116 14.50 -2.68 16.61
C ILE A 116 13.38 -3.51 17.27
N LEU A 117 12.28 -3.72 16.56
CA LEU A 117 11.10 -4.39 17.10
C LEU A 117 11.15 -5.91 17.02
N TRP A 118 12.06 -6.46 16.23
CA TRP A 118 12.19 -7.92 16.05
C TRP A 118 12.46 -8.67 17.34
N PHE A 119 13.15 -8.03 18.27
CA PHE A 119 13.44 -8.64 19.57
C PHE A 119 12.28 -8.58 20.59
N THR A 120 11.24 -7.81 20.29
CA THR A 120 10.15 -7.53 21.25
C THR A 120 8.79 -8.05 20.79
N LEU A 121 8.56 -8.15 19.48
CA LEU A 121 7.30 -8.56 18.89
C LEU A 121 7.45 -9.91 18.17
N SER A 122 6.37 -10.68 18.14
CA SER A 122 6.30 -11.83 17.24
C SER A 122 6.30 -11.38 15.77
N ASN A 123 6.71 -12.27 14.85
CA ASN A 123 6.78 -11.94 13.42
C ASN A 123 5.43 -11.42 12.85
N ALA A 124 4.30 -11.94 13.36
CA ALA A 124 2.98 -11.49 12.93
C ALA A 124 2.65 -10.10 13.46
N GLU A 125 2.89 -9.85 14.74
CA GLU A 125 2.66 -8.53 15.38
C GLU A 125 3.55 -7.48 14.76
N LEU A 126 4.81 -7.80 14.51
CA LEU A 126 5.77 -6.91 13.89
C LEU A 126 5.33 -6.47 12.49
N ALA A 127 4.92 -7.43 11.64
CA ALA A 127 4.43 -7.12 10.30
C ALA A 127 3.20 -6.20 10.33
N ILE A 128 2.21 -6.50 11.19
CA ILE A 128 1.02 -5.66 11.39
C ILE A 128 1.42 -4.26 11.87
N PHE A 129 2.34 -4.19 12.84
CA PHE A 129 2.77 -2.92 13.43
C PHE A 129 3.54 -2.04 12.44
N VAL A 130 4.39 -2.64 11.61
CA VAL A 130 5.11 -1.92 10.54
C VAL A 130 4.12 -1.33 9.52
N VAL A 131 3.12 -2.09 9.10
CA VAL A 131 2.05 -1.58 8.23
C VAL A 131 1.31 -0.43 8.89
N PHE A 132 0.91 -0.60 10.16
CA PHE A 132 0.26 0.45 10.95
C PHE A 132 1.09 1.74 10.99
N LEU A 133 2.39 1.65 11.29
CA LEU A 133 3.30 2.80 11.34
C LEU A 133 3.45 3.52 9.99
N MET A 134 3.42 2.77 8.88
CA MET A 134 3.55 3.36 7.54
C MET A 134 2.26 4.04 7.08
N VAL A 135 1.12 3.50 7.44
CA VAL A 135 -0.20 4.00 7.03
C VAL A 135 -0.65 5.22 7.83
N THR A 136 -0.44 5.18 9.15
CA THR A 136 -0.91 6.22 10.09
C THR A 136 -0.51 7.64 9.67
N PRO A 137 0.77 7.95 9.35
CA PRO A 137 1.18 9.29 8.96
C PRO A 137 0.52 9.79 7.68
N ILE A 138 0.33 8.91 6.71
CA ILE A 138 -0.27 9.25 5.42
C ILE A 138 -1.73 9.64 5.63
N VAL A 139 -2.47 8.82 6.38
CA VAL A 139 -3.88 9.08 6.68
C VAL A 139 -4.04 10.33 7.53
N TRP A 140 -3.23 10.46 8.59
CA TRP A 140 -3.25 11.65 9.44
C TRP A 140 -3.04 12.92 8.62
N GLN A 141 -1.99 12.98 7.81
CA GLN A 141 -1.67 14.17 7.02
C GLN A 141 -2.83 14.55 6.10
N ASN A 142 -3.34 13.58 5.32
CA ASN A 142 -4.40 13.86 4.36
C ASN A 142 -5.70 14.27 5.05
N VAL A 143 -6.11 13.61 6.13
CA VAL A 143 -7.32 13.97 6.87
C VAL A 143 -7.18 15.34 7.53
N TYR A 144 -6.01 15.65 8.08
CA TYR A 144 -5.71 16.94 8.68
C TYR A 144 -5.73 18.07 7.64
N ASP A 145 -5.18 17.82 6.44
CA ASP A 145 -5.27 18.74 5.31
C ASP A 145 -6.73 18.92 4.85
N GLY A 146 -7.53 17.87 4.89
CA GLY A 146 -8.97 17.92 4.64
C GLY A 146 -9.73 18.81 5.62
N PHE A 147 -9.38 18.78 6.91
CA PHE A 147 -9.94 19.74 7.89
C PHE A 147 -9.52 21.18 7.60
N LYS A 148 -8.27 21.39 7.17
CA LYS A 148 -7.74 22.74 6.85
C LYS A 148 -8.27 23.31 5.53
N SER A 149 -8.74 22.47 4.61
CA SER A 149 -9.28 22.90 3.32
C SER A 149 -10.67 23.54 3.42
N ILE A 150 -11.34 23.39 4.57
CA ILE A 150 -12.64 24.03 4.80
C ILE A 150 -12.42 25.54 5.00
N SER A 151 -12.91 26.34 4.05
CA SER A 151 -12.72 27.78 4.09
C SER A 151 -13.49 28.44 5.26
N ASP A 152 -12.95 29.56 5.74
CA ASP A 152 -13.55 30.31 6.85
C ASP A 152 -14.91 30.88 6.44
N GLU A 153 -15.10 31.26 5.16
CA GLU A 153 -16.39 31.73 4.65
C GLU A 153 -17.48 30.66 4.79
N MET A 154 -17.15 29.38 4.52
CA MET A 154 -18.11 28.29 4.71
C MET A 154 -18.45 28.03 6.17
N ARG A 155 -17.50 28.28 7.07
CA ARG A 155 -17.73 28.20 8.53
C ARG A 155 -18.65 29.34 8.98
N GLU A 156 -18.37 30.57 8.53
CA GLU A 156 -19.20 31.76 8.81
C GLU A 156 -20.64 31.58 8.31
N VAL A 157 -20.82 31.06 7.08
CA VAL A 157 -22.16 30.72 6.56
C VAL A 157 -22.89 29.76 7.49
N CYS A 158 -22.20 28.70 7.98
CA CYS A 158 -22.81 27.76 8.89
C CYS A 158 -23.20 28.41 10.24
N GLU A 159 -22.45 29.42 10.69
CA GLU A 159 -22.72 30.16 11.93
C GLU A 159 -23.90 31.15 11.75
N ILE A 160 -23.92 31.94 10.66
CA ILE A 160 -24.98 32.87 10.35
C ILE A 160 -26.35 32.17 10.22
N PHE A 161 -26.36 30.97 9.60
CA PHE A 161 -27.58 30.18 9.45
C PHE A 161 -27.87 29.26 10.65
N GLU A 162 -27.13 29.40 11.75
CA GLU A 162 -27.26 28.59 12.98
C GLU A 162 -27.35 27.08 12.70
N ILE A 163 -26.56 26.57 11.72
CA ILE A 163 -26.62 25.17 11.33
C ILE A 163 -26.16 24.29 12.49
N PRO A 164 -26.99 23.34 12.98
CA PRO A 164 -26.62 22.44 14.07
C PRO A 164 -25.34 21.65 13.77
N PHE A 165 -24.52 21.40 14.79
CA PHE A 165 -23.24 20.71 14.67
C PHE A 165 -23.32 19.40 13.86
N ALA A 166 -24.30 18.53 14.17
CA ALA A 166 -24.46 17.25 13.46
C ALA A 166 -24.74 17.45 11.96
N LYS A 167 -25.51 18.48 11.59
CA LYS A 167 -25.80 18.82 10.20
C LYS A 167 -24.56 19.39 9.50
N ARG A 168 -23.80 20.29 10.18
CA ARG A 168 -22.53 20.84 9.69
C ARG A 168 -21.51 19.74 9.44
N MET A 169 -21.37 18.79 10.37
CA MET A 169 -20.50 17.62 10.17
C MET A 169 -20.88 16.84 8.91
N ARG A 170 -22.16 16.59 8.68
CA ARG A 170 -22.63 15.74 7.58
C ARG A 170 -22.55 16.42 6.21
N ILE A 171 -22.84 17.74 6.11
CA ILE A 171 -22.94 18.43 4.82
C ILE A 171 -21.65 19.16 4.42
N LEU A 172 -20.77 19.48 5.37
CA LEU A 172 -19.55 20.24 5.12
C LEU A 172 -18.30 19.44 5.45
N VAL A 173 -18.14 19.02 6.70
CA VAL A 173 -16.88 18.45 7.19
C VAL A 173 -16.63 17.06 6.61
N LEU A 174 -17.60 16.16 6.72
CA LEU A 174 -17.43 14.76 6.29
C LEU A 174 -17.19 14.62 4.78
N PRO A 175 -17.93 15.30 3.87
CA PRO A 175 -17.63 15.25 2.45
C PRO A 175 -16.24 15.77 2.12
N GLU A 176 -15.78 16.84 2.77
CA GLU A 176 -14.46 17.40 2.54
C GLU A 176 -13.36 16.43 2.99
N ILE A 177 -13.47 15.86 4.19
CA ILE A 177 -12.52 14.86 4.68
C ILE A 177 -12.45 13.63 3.74
N ILE A 178 -13.59 13.14 3.25
CA ILE A 178 -13.64 11.96 2.38
C ILE A 178 -12.87 12.20 1.07
N LYS A 179 -12.88 13.40 0.52
CA LYS A 179 -12.11 13.77 -0.68
C LYS A 179 -10.59 13.55 -0.48
N TYR A 180 -10.08 13.81 0.71
CA TYR A 180 -8.67 13.60 1.07
C TYR A 180 -8.38 12.19 1.57
N LEU A 181 -9.32 11.57 2.29
CA LEU A 181 -9.17 10.23 2.82
C LEU A 181 -9.11 9.15 1.73
N ILE A 182 -9.93 9.27 0.69
CA ILE A 182 -9.95 8.27 -0.41
C ILE A 182 -8.59 8.15 -1.10
N PRO A 183 -7.93 9.22 -1.56
CA PRO A 183 -6.58 9.14 -2.13
C PRO A 183 -5.55 8.61 -1.13
N ALA A 184 -5.65 9.00 0.15
CA ALA A 184 -4.78 8.51 1.21
C ALA A 184 -4.86 7.00 1.37
N ILE A 185 -6.07 6.41 1.42
CA ILE A 185 -6.27 4.96 1.50
C ILE A 185 -5.67 4.26 0.28
N ILE A 186 -5.92 4.76 -0.94
CA ILE A 186 -5.40 4.18 -2.17
C ILE A 186 -3.87 4.13 -2.15
N THR A 187 -3.23 5.22 -1.75
CA THR A 187 -1.77 5.30 -1.65
C THR A 187 -1.23 4.37 -0.55
N SER A 188 -1.92 4.31 0.58
CA SER A 188 -1.54 3.49 1.73
C SER A 188 -1.57 1.99 1.44
N VAL A 189 -2.49 1.50 0.59
CA VAL A 189 -2.59 0.07 0.26
C VAL A 189 -1.31 -0.45 -0.40
N GLY A 190 -0.81 0.26 -1.42
CA GLY A 190 0.43 -0.15 -2.11
C GLY A 190 1.66 -0.07 -1.20
N LEU A 191 1.71 0.92 -0.30
CA LEU A 191 2.78 1.04 0.67
C LEU A 191 2.69 -0.03 1.76
N ALA A 192 1.50 -0.32 2.27
CA ALA A 192 1.22 -1.34 3.28
C ALA A 192 1.69 -2.72 2.82
N TRP A 193 1.36 -3.11 1.59
CA TRP A 193 1.80 -4.37 1.01
C TRP A 193 3.33 -4.49 0.95
N LYS A 194 4.00 -3.43 0.48
CA LYS A 194 5.47 -3.41 0.41
C LYS A 194 6.14 -3.46 1.79
N ALA A 195 5.57 -2.75 2.75
CA ALA A 195 6.08 -2.71 4.11
C ALA A 195 5.95 -4.06 4.82
N GLU A 196 4.82 -4.75 4.62
CA GLU A 196 4.57 -6.08 5.15
C GLU A 196 5.54 -7.12 4.57
N ILE A 197 5.69 -7.16 3.24
CA ILE A 197 6.65 -8.08 2.60
C ILE A 197 8.09 -7.79 3.05
N ALA A 198 8.47 -6.53 3.22
CA ALA A 198 9.78 -6.19 3.77
C ALA A 198 9.97 -6.73 5.20
N ALA A 199 8.94 -6.64 6.03
CA ALA A 199 8.96 -7.21 7.38
C ALA A 199 9.10 -8.74 7.34
N GLU A 200 8.35 -9.43 6.48
CA GLU A 200 8.43 -10.89 6.34
C GLU A 200 9.81 -11.36 5.85
N ILE A 201 10.41 -10.65 4.88
CA ILE A 201 11.76 -10.98 4.38
C ILE A 201 12.79 -10.83 5.50
N MET A 202 12.71 -9.74 6.27
CA MET A 202 13.69 -9.48 7.33
C MET A 202 13.53 -10.39 8.55
N THR A 203 12.32 -10.88 8.81
CA THR A 203 12.02 -11.77 9.94
C THR A 203 11.96 -13.25 9.58
N TYR A 204 12.32 -13.61 8.36
CA TYR A 204 12.28 -14.98 7.85
C TYR A 204 10.92 -15.64 8.12
N SER A 205 9.83 -14.98 7.75
CA SER A 205 8.49 -15.48 7.99
C SER A 205 7.66 -15.50 6.70
N ASN A 206 6.74 -16.44 6.59
CA ASN A 206 5.72 -16.55 5.57
C ASN A 206 6.27 -16.43 4.12
N ILE A 207 5.86 -15.46 3.31
CA ILE A 207 6.41 -15.25 1.94
C ILE A 207 7.91 -14.94 2.00
N GLY A 208 8.34 -14.13 2.98
CA GLY A 208 9.75 -13.79 3.17
C GLY A 208 10.63 -15.02 3.45
N GLN A 209 10.16 -15.96 4.27
CA GLN A 209 10.84 -17.22 4.51
C GLN A 209 10.94 -18.03 3.22
N SER A 210 9.87 -18.18 2.47
CA SER A 210 9.90 -18.92 1.20
C SER A 210 10.89 -18.33 0.20
N ILE A 211 11.00 -17.01 0.13
CA ILE A 211 11.99 -16.32 -0.72
C ILE A 211 13.42 -16.62 -0.24
N ASP A 212 13.64 -16.57 1.08
CA ASP A 212 14.97 -16.85 1.65
C ASP A 212 15.37 -18.32 1.47
N ASP A 213 14.45 -19.26 1.64
CA ASP A 213 14.67 -20.69 1.39
C ASP A 213 15.10 -20.94 -0.06
N PHE A 214 14.43 -20.34 -1.04
CA PHE A 214 14.84 -20.45 -2.45
C PHE A 214 16.19 -19.79 -2.72
N LYS A 215 16.50 -18.68 -2.07
CA LYS A 215 17.75 -17.95 -2.23
C LYS A 215 18.93 -18.67 -1.59
N THR A 216 18.77 -19.17 -0.36
CA THR A 216 19.89 -19.66 0.47
C THR A 216 20.03 -21.17 0.46
N LEU A 217 18.93 -21.92 0.54
CA LEU A 217 18.94 -23.37 0.61
C LEU A 217 18.94 -24.03 -0.77
N HIS A 218 18.11 -23.52 -1.67
CA HIS A 218 17.93 -24.12 -3.00
C HIS A 218 18.79 -23.47 -4.08
N LEU A 219 19.31 -22.25 -3.84
CA LEU A 219 20.03 -21.42 -4.83
C LEU A 219 19.25 -21.28 -6.15
N ASP A 220 17.90 -21.22 -6.02
CA ASP A 220 16.95 -21.18 -7.14
C ASP A 220 16.48 -19.73 -7.37
N THR A 221 17.30 -18.97 -8.06
CA THR A 221 17.01 -17.58 -8.41
C THR A 221 15.73 -17.43 -9.26
N PRO A 222 15.40 -18.29 -10.24
CA PRO A 222 14.12 -18.24 -10.93
C PRO A 222 12.91 -18.23 -10.01
N SER A 223 12.90 -19.01 -8.92
CA SER A 223 11.80 -19.03 -7.93
C SER A 223 11.75 -17.77 -7.09
N VAL A 224 12.89 -17.16 -6.76
CA VAL A 224 12.93 -15.84 -6.10
C VAL A 224 12.31 -14.77 -6.99
N PHE A 225 12.63 -14.77 -8.30
CA PHE A 225 12.01 -13.85 -9.26
C PHE A 225 10.52 -14.15 -9.48
N ALA A 226 10.10 -15.42 -9.43
CA ALA A 226 8.69 -15.79 -9.47
C ALA A 226 7.91 -15.18 -8.29
N TRP A 227 8.44 -15.22 -7.07
CA TRP A 227 7.86 -14.52 -5.92
C TRP A 227 7.81 -13.00 -6.12
N ALA A 228 8.87 -12.39 -6.67
CA ALA A 228 8.86 -10.97 -6.98
C ALA A 228 7.72 -10.61 -7.96
N VAL A 229 7.47 -11.43 -8.99
CA VAL A 229 6.33 -11.27 -9.91
C VAL A 229 5.01 -11.38 -9.14
N VAL A 230 4.84 -12.39 -8.27
CA VAL A 230 3.63 -12.54 -7.44
C VAL A 230 3.40 -11.28 -6.58
N ILE A 231 4.43 -10.79 -5.91
CA ILE A 231 4.34 -9.60 -5.04
C ILE A 231 3.89 -8.37 -5.84
N VAL A 232 4.47 -8.16 -7.04
CA VAL A 232 4.08 -7.03 -7.92
C VAL A 232 2.64 -7.18 -8.39
N VAL A 233 2.25 -8.36 -8.88
CA VAL A 233 0.89 -8.63 -9.35
C VAL A 233 -0.13 -8.43 -8.23
N MET A 234 0.15 -8.96 -7.04
CA MET A 234 -0.72 -8.78 -5.87
C MET A 234 -0.87 -7.31 -5.47
N SER A 235 0.23 -6.53 -5.50
CA SER A 235 0.16 -5.08 -5.27
C SER A 235 -0.80 -4.38 -6.24
N LEU A 236 -0.69 -4.69 -7.54
CA LEU A 236 -1.54 -4.11 -8.58
C LEU A 236 -3.01 -4.52 -8.42
N ILE A 237 -3.26 -5.78 -8.05
CA ILE A 237 -4.61 -6.30 -7.79
C ILE A 237 -5.22 -5.58 -6.60
N LEU A 238 -4.51 -5.49 -5.47
CA LEU A 238 -4.96 -4.81 -4.26
C LEU A 238 -5.31 -3.35 -4.53
N GLU A 239 -4.40 -2.60 -5.17
CA GLU A 239 -4.67 -1.21 -5.55
C GLU A 239 -5.91 -1.09 -6.46
N SER A 240 -6.06 -2.00 -7.42
CA SER A 240 -7.18 -1.97 -8.37
C SER A 240 -8.51 -2.26 -7.69
N ILE A 241 -8.54 -3.23 -6.78
CA ILE A 241 -9.73 -3.58 -5.98
C ILE A 241 -10.15 -2.38 -5.12
N ILE A 242 -9.22 -1.80 -4.38
CA ILE A 242 -9.52 -0.66 -3.51
C ILE A 242 -9.97 0.57 -4.32
N LYS A 243 -9.29 0.89 -5.42
CA LYS A 243 -9.73 1.95 -6.34
C LYS A 243 -11.14 1.71 -6.87
N TYR A 244 -11.49 0.48 -7.21
CA TYR A 244 -12.82 0.13 -7.70
C TYR A 244 -13.89 0.28 -6.61
N LEU A 245 -13.61 -0.19 -5.40
CA LEU A 245 -14.51 -0.10 -4.25
C LEU A 245 -14.75 1.37 -3.86
N LEU A 246 -13.69 2.16 -3.73
CA LEU A 246 -13.77 3.55 -3.30
C LEU A 246 -14.36 4.48 -4.37
N LYS A 247 -14.21 4.17 -5.65
CA LYS A 247 -14.84 4.94 -6.74
C LYS A 247 -16.38 4.96 -6.68
N ARG A 248 -17.00 4.01 -5.99
CA ARG A 248 -18.46 3.97 -5.78
C ARG A 248 -18.92 4.93 -4.69
N ILE A 249 -18.02 5.42 -3.84
CA ILE A 249 -18.34 6.45 -2.85
C ILE A 249 -18.36 7.77 -3.61
N LYS A 250 -19.57 8.17 -4.05
CA LYS A 250 -19.81 9.50 -4.62
C LYS A 250 -19.83 10.51 -3.46
N VAL A 251 -18.84 11.37 -3.43
CA VAL A 251 -18.83 12.60 -2.60
C VAL A 251 -19.18 13.78 -3.46
#